data_7cda7107815bc8fe718cd82e9aef3ae6
#
_entry.id   7cda7107815bc8fe718cd82e9aef3ae6
#
_cell.length_a   1.000
_cell.length_b   1.000
_cell.length_c   1.000
_cell.angle_alpha   90.00
_cell.angle_beta   90.00
_cell.angle_gamma   90.00
#
_symmetry.space_group_name_H-M   'P 1'
#
loop_
_entity.id
_entity.type
_entity.pdbx_description
1 polymer ?
#
loop_
_entity_poly.entity_id
_entity_poly.type
_entity_poly.pdbx_seq_one_letter_code
_entity_poly.pdbx_strand_id
1 'polypeptide(L)'
;MKSVSLASSSHLAGTVKPSMLDKLARKAVLKQLAGLQFGQLTLRDGSETYTFGSESEEEGVHLRVLDPRFYSEVAFGGTIGGGEAYIQGYWQCEDLVGLIRLLLQNREVLDGMETGTARLTVPLQKLFHWVNRNTHEGARRNIAAHYDLGNDFFALWLDPTMMYSS
;
A
#
# COMPACT_ATOMS: atom_id res chain seq x y z
N MET A 1 31.16 -8.84 26.88
CA MET A 1 30.36 -8.21 25.83
C MET A 1 30.00 -9.31 24.82
N LYS A 2 28.75 -9.79 24.79
CA LYS A 2 28.28 -10.80 23.85
C LYS A 2 27.63 -10.06 22.70
N SER A 3 28.22 -10.18 21.50
CA SER A 3 27.66 -9.67 20.26
C SER A 3 26.41 -10.48 19.89
N VAL A 4 25.28 -9.83 19.88
CA VAL A 4 24.03 -10.40 19.35
C VAL A 4 24.10 -10.27 17.81
N SER A 5 24.33 -11.41 17.16
CA SER A 5 24.24 -11.54 15.70
C SER A 5 22.74 -11.50 15.35
N LEU A 6 22.31 -10.43 14.71
CA LEU A 6 21.00 -10.36 14.06
C LEU A 6 21.01 -11.31 12.87
N ALA A 7 20.39 -12.46 13.02
CA ALA A 7 20.16 -13.39 11.94
C ALA A 7 19.27 -12.71 10.90
N SER A 8 19.86 -12.43 9.74
CA SER A 8 19.18 -11.98 8.52
C SER A 8 18.21 -13.09 8.12
N SER A 9 16.93 -12.94 8.43
CA SER A 9 15.89 -13.83 7.91
C SER A 9 15.71 -13.51 6.42
N SER A 10 16.44 -14.26 5.59
CA SER A 10 16.16 -14.36 4.17
C SER A 10 14.77 -14.99 4.00
N HIS A 11 13.73 -14.16 3.89
CA HIS A 11 12.44 -14.59 3.38
C HIS A 11 12.67 -15.14 1.98
N LEU A 12 12.59 -16.47 1.86
CA LEU A 12 12.50 -17.16 0.59
C LEU A 12 11.21 -16.65 -0.09
N ALA A 13 11.39 -15.71 -1.01
CA ALA A 13 10.33 -15.26 -1.91
C ALA A 13 9.99 -16.43 -2.84
N GLY A 14 9.06 -17.27 -2.41
CA GLY A 14 8.37 -18.18 -3.30
C GLY A 14 7.70 -17.33 -4.36
N THR A 15 8.05 -17.53 -5.64
CA THR A 15 7.46 -16.82 -6.77
C THR A 15 5.96 -17.10 -6.80
N VAL A 16 5.17 -16.21 -6.23
CA VAL A 16 3.70 -16.28 -6.30
C VAL A 16 3.33 -16.08 -7.77
N LYS A 17 2.64 -17.06 -8.35
CA LYS A 17 2.18 -16.94 -9.73
C LYS A 17 1.09 -15.89 -9.80
N PRO A 18 1.22 -14.86 -10.69
CA PRO A 18 0.21 -13.83 -10.82
C PRO A 18 -1.12 -14.42 -11.28
N SER A 19 -2.20 -14.05 -10.60
CA SER A 19 -3.56 -14.39 -11.01
C SER A 19 -3.94 -13.65 -12.31
N MET A 20 -5.03 -14.03 -12.94
CA MET A 20 -5.54 -13.30 -14.11
C MET A 20 -5.92 -11.86 -13.75
N LEU A 21 -6.41 -11.67 -12.52
CA LEU A 21 -6.76 -10.37 -11.97
C LEU A 21 -5.51 -9.48 -11.81
N ASP A 22 -4.40 -10.03 -11.27
CA ASP A 22 -3.15 -9.29 -11.10
C ASP A 22 -2.58 -8.84 -12.45
N LYS A 23 -2.72 -9.67 -13.50
CA LYS A 23 -2.27 -9.31 -14.85
C LYS A 23 -3.08 -8.16 -15.46
N LEU A 24 -4.39 -8.13 -15.24
CA LEU A 24 -5.24 -7.02 -15.68
C LEU A 24 -4.97 -5.75 -14.87
N ALA A 25 -4.88 -5.89 -13.56
CA ALA A 25 -4.53 -4.81 -12.65
C ALA A 25 -3.16 -4.20 -12.99
N ARG A 26 -2.16 -5.03 -13.30
CA ARG A 26 -0.84 -4.60 -13.74
C ARG A 26 -0.91 -3.69 -14.96
N LYS A 27 -1.67 -4.09 -16.01
CA LYS A 27 -1.85 -3.25 -17.20
C LYS A 27 -2.48 -1.90 -16.85
N ALA A 28 -3.46 -1.89 -15.94
CA ALA A 28 -4.14 -0.67 -15.52
C ALA A 28 -3.18 0.26 -14.76
N VAL A 29 -2.44 -0.27 -13.79
CA VAL A 29 -1.48 0.50 -12.99
C VAL A 29 -0.36 1.07 -13.86
N LEU A 30 0.26 0.25 -14.72
CA LEU A 30 1.31 0.72 -15.63
C LEU A 30 0.79 1.80 -16.60
N LYS A 31 -0.44 1.65 -17.10
CA LYS A 31 -1.08 2.67 -17.95
C LYS A 31 -1.30 3.98 -17.19
N GLN A 32 -1.69 3.90 -15.92
CA GLN A 32 -1.91 5.07 -15.07
C GLN A 32 -0.59 5.78 -14.76
N LEU A 33 0.46 5.02 -14.42
CA LEU A 33 1.80 5.56 -14.19
C LEU A 33 2.41 6.21 -15.44
N ALA A 34 2.04 5.75 -16.64
CA ALA A 34 2.47 6.39 -17.89
C ALA A 34 1.95 7.83 -18.04
N GLY A 35 0.98 8.26 -17.22
CA GLY A 35 0.52 9.64 -17.13
C GLY A 35 1.37 10.56 -16.27
N LEU A 36 2.46 10.07 -15.65
CA LEU A 36 3.38 10.91 -14.88
C LEU A 36 4.03 11.98 -15.78
N GLN A 37 3.93 13.24 -15.36
CA GLN A 37 4.45 14.39 -16.11
C GLN A 37 5.67 15.02 -15.43
N PHE A 38 5.70 15.01 -14.09
CA PHE A 38 6.72 15.64 -13.28
C PHE A 38 7.56 14.60 -12.56
N GLY A 39 8.89 14.76 -12.62
CA GLY A 39 9.85 13.84 -12.00
C GLY A 39 9.92 12.48 -12.69
N GLN A 40 10.68 11.56 -12.14
CA GLN A 40 10.93 10.25 -12.72
C GLN A 40 10.69 9.13 -11.73
N LEU A 41 9.95 8.10 -12.15
CA LEU A 41 9.73 6.86 -11.41
C LEU A 41 10.29 5.69 -12.20
N THR A 42 11.21 4.94 -11.60
CA THR A 42 11.68 3.66 -12.12
C THR A 42 11.02 2.53 -11.34
N LEU A 43 10.17 1.75 -12.00
CA LEU A 43 9.51 0.58 -11.44
C LEU A 43 10.19 -0.68 -11.95
N ARG A 44 10.71 -1.50 -11.03
CA ARG A 44 11.30 -2.81 -11.32
C ARG A 44 10.35 -3.92 -10.90
N ASP A 45 10.01 -4.82 -11.82
CA ASP A 45 9.11 -5.95 -11.61
C ASP A 45 9.78 -7.23 -12.15
N GLY A 46 10.38 -8.00 -11.27
CA GLY A 46 11.21 -9.15 -11.65
C GLY A 46 12.38 -8.73 -12.53
N SER A 47 12.39 -9.20 -13.79
CA SER A 47 13.41 -8.85 -14.81
C SER A 47 13.03 -7.62 -15.64
N GLU A 48 11.80 -7.13 -15.52
CA GLU A 48 11.32 -5.99 -16.29
C GLU A 48 11.53 -4.68 -15.53
N THR A 49 11.88 -3.63 -16.26
CA THR A 49 12.05 -2.28 -15.70
C THR A 49 11.28 -1.29 -16.56
N TYR A 50 10.50 -0.46 -15.90
CA TYR A 50 9.69 0.58 -16.52
C TYR A 50 10.11 1.93 -15.96
N THR A 51 10.26 2.91 -16.83
CA THR A 51 10.54 4.29 -16.44
C THR A 51 9.40 5.18 -16.89
N PHE A 52 8.89 6.00 -15.96
CA PHE A 52 7.77 6.90 -16.17
C PHE A 52 8.16 8.32 -15.77
N GLY A 53 7.50 9.29 -16.40
CA GLY A 53 7.76 10.71 -16.17
C GLY A 53 8.82 11.28 -17.08
N SER A 54 9.32 12.47 -16.72
CA SER A 54 10.36 13.19 -17.47
C SER A 54 11.71 13.04 -16.77
N GLU A 55 12.79 13.05 -17.55
CA GLU A 55 14.14 13.15 -16.99
C GLU A 55 14.24 14.44 -16.15
N SER A 56 14.73 14.29 -14.92
CA SER A 56 14.97 15.37 -13.96
C SER A 56 16.45 15.38 -13.63
N GLU A 57 16.99 16.56 -13.27
CA GLU A 57 18.34 16.66 -12.70
C GLU A 57 18.44 16.00 -11.33
N GLU A 58 17.31 15.77 -10.68
CA GLU A 58 17.22 15.03 -9.42
C GLU A 58 17.16 13.53 -9.69
N GLU A 59 17.78 12.76 -8.80
CA GLU A 59 17.76 11.30 -8.85
C GLU A 59 16.32 10.79 -8.80
N GLY A 60 15.93 9.97 -9.78
CA GLY A 60 14.56 9.46 -9.88
C GLY A 60 14.22 8.49 -8.73
N VAL A 61 12.95 8.36 -8.45
CA VAL A 61 12.45 7.44 -7.41
C VAL A 61 12.46 6.01 -7.94
N HIS A 62 12.95 5.06 -7.13
CA HIS A 62 13.01 3.64 -7.47
C HIS A 62 12.02 2.83 -6.64
N LEU A 63 11.10 2.14 -7.32
CA LEU A 63 10.14 1.23 -6.73
C LEU A 63 10.39 -0.19 -7.23
N ARG A 64 10.41 -1.16 -6.34
CA ARG A 64 10.58 -2.58 -6.69
C ARG A 64 9.35 -3.36 -6.25
N VAL A 65 8.72 -4.05 -7.20
CA VAL A 65 7.64 -5.00 -6.94
C VAL A 65 8.25 -6.34 -6.54
N LEU A 66 7.78 -6.90 -5.43
CA LEU A 66 8.23 -8.17 -4.87
C LEU A 66 7.16 -9.25 -5.01
N ASP A 67 5.88 -8.86 -5.04
CA ASP A 67 4.74 -9.75 -5.16
C ASP A 67 3.72 -9.17 -6.16
N PRO A 68 3.22 -9.95 -7.12
CA PRO A 68 2.28 -9.46 -8.14
C PRO A 68 0.94 -8.96 -7.57
N ARG A 69 0.57 -9.33 -6.33
CA ARG A 69 -0.61 -8.81 -5.63
C ARG A 69 -0.55 -7.30 -5.41
N PHE A 70 0.64 -6.71 -5.41
CA PHE A 70 0.81 -5.25 -5.42
C PHE A 70 -0.12 -4.56 -6.42
N TYR A 71 -0.22 -5.10 -7.62
CA TYR A 71 -1.01 -4.47 -8.69
C TYR A 71 -2.51 -4.49 -8.40
N SER A 72 -3.03 -5.60 -7.89
CA SER A 72 -4.45 -5.69 -7.53
C SER A 72 -4.77 -4.81 -6.32
N GLU A 73 -3.91 -4.76 -5.31
CA GLU A 73 -4.09 -3.87 -4.16
C GLU A 73 -4.12 -2.39 -4.58
N VAL A 74 -3.17 -1.95 -5.41
CA VAL A 74 -3.13 -0.57 -5.93
C VAL A 74 -4.32 -0.29 -6.83
N ALA A 75 -4.65 -1.22 -7.76
CA ALA A 75 -5.72 -1.01 -8.72
C ALA A 75 -7.10 -0.93 -8.07
N PHE A 76 -7.37 -1.70 -7.03
CA PHE A 76 -8.68 -1.75 -6.37
C PHE A 76 -8.77 -0.92 -5.11
N GLY A 77 -7.66 -0.75 -4.38
CA GLY A 77 -7.58 -0.01 -3.13
C GLY A 77 -6.98 1.39 -3.25
N GLY A 78 -6.51 1.78 -4.44
CA GLY A 78 -5.90 3.10 -4.66
C GLY A 78 -4.69 3.33 -3.75
N THR A 79 -4.60 4.53 -3.18
CA THR A 79 -3.51 4.91 -2.27
C THR A 79 -3.51 4.08 -0.98
N ILE A 80 -4.69 3.73 -0.45
CA ILE A 80 -4.82 2.88 0.74
C ILE A 80 -4.30 1.47 0.43
N GLY A 81 -4.74 0.87 -0.68
CA GLY A 81 -4.25 -0.44 -1.12
C GLY A 81 -2.75 -0.46 -1.38
N GLY A 82 -2.20 0.66 -1.90
CA GLY A 82 -0.74 0.84 -2.04
C GLY A 82 -0.02 0.80 -0.69
N GLY A 83 -0.56 1.45 0.33
CA GLY A 83 -0.03 1.44 1.69
C GLY A 83 -0.13 0.07 2.35
N GLU A 84 -1.27 -0.61 2.22
CA GLU A 84 -1.46 -1.98 2.72
C GLU A 84 -0.49 -2.97 2.05
N ALA A 85 -0.32 -2.86 0.73
CA ALA A 85 0.65 -3.66 -0.02
C ALA A 85 2.10 -3.42 0.45
N TYR A 86 2.44 -2.18 0.87
CA TYR A 86 3.74 -1.88 1.45
C TYR A 86 3.93 -2.57 2.81
N ILE A 87 2.94 -2.49 3.69
CA ILE A 87 2.93 -3.15 5.00
C ILE A 87 3.05 -4.68 4.84
N GLN A 88 2.40 -5.25 3.83
CA GLN A 88 2.47 -6.68 3.49
C GLN A 88 3.81 -7.08 2.82
N GLY A 89 4.66 -6.11 2.46
CA GLY A 89 5.94 -6.37 1.82
C GLY A 89 5.81 -6.76 0.33
N TYR A 90 4.73 -6.39 -0.34
CA TYR A 90 4.55 -6.70 -1.77
C TYR A 90 5.38 -5.80 -2.68
N TRP A 91 5.83 -4.67 -2.17
CA TRP A 91 6.74 -3.76 -2.84
C TRP A 91 7.64 -3.03 -1.85
N GLN A 92 8.70 -2.44 -2.34
CA GLN A 92 9.62 -1.63 -1.57
C GLN A 92 10.09 -0.42 -2.38
N CYS A 93 10.45 0.65 -1.66
CA CYS A 93 11.02 1.87 -2.21
C CYS A 93 12.10 2.38 -1.25
N GLU A 94 13.25 2.79 -1.78
CA GLU A 94 14.35 3.30 -0.97
C GLU A 94 14.06 4.72 -0.48
N ASP A 95 13.42 5.54 -1.34
CA ASP A 95 12.95 6.88 -0.99
C ASP A 95 11.42 6.95 -1.03
N LEU A 96 10.80 6.50 0.07
CA LEU A 96 9.33 6.55 0.23
C LEU A 96 8.80 7.99 0.26
N VAL A 97 9.56 8.92 0.83
CA VAL A 97 9.17 10.35 0.91
C VAL A 97 9.20 10.97 -0.49
N GLY A 98 10.24 10.69 -1.25
CA GLY A 98 10.35 11.11 -2.65
C GLY A 98 9.22 10.53 -3.50
N LEU A 99 8.86 9.26 -3.30
CA LEU A 99 7.71 8.64 -3.98
C LEU A 99 6.40 9.37 -3.68
N ILE A 100 6.14 9.68 -2.41
CA ILE A 100 4.93 10.40 -2.02
C ILE A 100 4.91 11.81 -2.64
N ARG A 101 6.03 12.53 -2.61
CA ARG A 101 6.15 13.85 -3.23
C ARG A 101 5.89 13.79 -4.74
N LEU A 102 6.51 12.84 -5.42
CA LEU A 102 6.33 12.62 -6.87
C LEU A 102 4.86 12.36 -7.20
N LEU A 103 4.19 11.51 -6.45
CA LEU A 103 2.77 11.22 -6.66
C LEU A 103 1.88 12.43 -6.37
N LEU A 104 2.18 13.23 -5.34
CA LEU A 104 1.44 14.45 -5.03
C LEU A 104 1.61 15.53 -6.10
N GLN A 105 2.79 15.63 -6.73
CA GLN A 105 3.02 16.53 -7.88
C GLN A 105 2.21 16.08 -9.11
N ASN A 106 1.88 14.79 -9.21
CA ASN A 106 1.11 14.19 -10.29
C ASN A 106 -0.29 13.77 -9.83
N ARG A 107 -1.04 14.68 -9.18
CA ARG A 107 -2.35 14.35 -8.57
C ARG A 107 -3.33 13.72 -9.56
N GLU A 108 -3.30 14.09 -10.83
CA GLU A 108 -4.16 13.48 -11.85
C GLU A 108 -3.93 11.97 -11.98
N VAL A 109 -2.70 11.52 -11.77
CA VAL A 109 -2.36 10.08 -11.76
C VAL A 109 -2.95 9.40 -10.51
N LEU A 110 -2.86 10.04 -9.35
CA LEU A 110 -3.48 9.54 -8.11
C LEU A 110 -5.00 9.48 -8.22
N ASP A 111 -5.62 10.58 -8.63
CA ASP A 111 -7.08 10.67 -8.81
C ASP A 111 -7.58 9.63 -9.81
N GLY A 112 -6.80 9.37 -10.86
CA GLY A 112 -7.08 8.30 -11.81
C GLY A 112 -6.98 6.90 -11.21
N MET A 113 -6.08 6.65 -10.28
CA MET A 113 -5.98 5.39 -9.55
C MET A 113 -7.18 5.21 -8.60
N GLU A 114 -7.64 6.30 -7.97
CA GLU A 114 -8.79 6.26 -7.06
C GLU A 114 -10.13 6.16 -7.80
N THR A 115 -10.28 6.85 -8.94
CA THR A 115 -11.55 6.93 -9.66
C THR A 115 -11.71 5.87 -10.75
N GLY A 116 -10.63 5.45 -11.39
CA GLY A 116 -10.66 4.56 -12.57
C GLY A 116 -11.20 3.17 -12.26
N THR A 117 -10.80 2.60 -11.13
CA THR A 117 -11.19 1.26 -10.68
C THR A 117 -12.31 1.30 -9.64
N ALA A 118 -12.46 2.40 -8.89
CA ALA A 118 -13.55 2.59 -7.94
C ALA A 118 -14.92 2.48 -8.62
N ARG A 119 -15.05 2.90 -9.88
CA ARG A 119 -16.31 2.73 -10.64
C ARG A 119 -16.66 1.26 -10.90
N LEU A 120 -15.68 0.39 -11.04
CA LEU A 120 -15.88 -1.06 -11.22
C LEU A 120 -16.08 -1.77 -9.88
N THR A 121 -15.52 -1.23 -8.80
CA THR A 121 -15.59 -1.83 -7.45
C THR A 121 -16.77 -1.30 -6.62
N VAL A 122 -17.37 -0.16 -6.99
CA VAL A 122 -18.54 0.40 -6.29
C VAL A 122 -19.65 -0.62 -6.04
N PRO A 123 -20.09 -1.46 -7.01
CA PRO A 123 -21.09 -2.48 -6.72
C PRO A 123 -20.55 -3.58 -5.78
N LEU A 124 -19.27 -3.94 -5.90
CA LEU A 124 -18.63 -4.93 -5.05
C LEU A 124 -18.37 -4.37 -3.65
N GLN A 125 -17.93 -3.13 -3.53
CA GLN A 125 -17.79 -2.42 -2.26
C GLN A 125 -19.15 -2.24 -1.58
N LYS A 126 -20.21 -1.88 -2.32
CA LYS A 126 -21.58 -1.82 -1.80
C LYS A 126 -22.06 -3.17 -1.30
N LEU A 127 -21.72 -4.27 -2.00
CA LEU A 127 -22.03 -5.63 -1.57
C LEU A 127 -21.22 -5.99 -0.31
N PHE A 128 -19.93 -5.64 -0.27
CA PHE A 128 -19.06 -5.85 0.88
C PHE A 128 -19.50 -5.01 2.10
N HIS A 129 -19.86 -3.74 1.89
CA HIS A 129 -20.48 -2.89 2.92
C HIS A 129 -21.87 -3.37 3.33
N TRP A 130 -22.63 -3.98 2.43
CA TRP A 130 -23.91 -4.58 2.76
C TRP A 130 -23.76 -5.85 3.59
N VAL A 131 -22.78 -6.69 3.30
CA VAL A 131 -22.42 -7.90 4.07
C VAL A 131 -21.80 -7.51 5.42
N ASN A 132 -20.96 -6.46 5.45
CA ASN A 132 -20.33 -5.91 6.65
C ASN A 132 -21.13 -4.75 7.27
N ARG A 133 -22.44 -4.68 7.01
CA ARG A 133 -23.31 -3.72 7.70
C ARG A 133 -23.03 -3.80 9.19
N ASN A 134 -22.91 -2.63 9.83
CA ASN A 134 -22.82 -2.46 11.27
C ASN A 134 -24.00 -3.18 11.96
N THR A 135 -23.91 -4.48 12.07
CA THR A 135 -24.71 -5.25 13.02
C THR A 135 -24.13 -4.95 14.40
N HIS A 136 -24.96 -4.93 15.43
CA HIS A 136 -24.50 -4.76 16.82
C HIS A 136 -23.31 -5.67 17.18
N GLU A 137 -23.20 -6.86 16.58
CA GLU A 137 -22.09 -7.78 16.76
C GLU A 137 -20.84 -7.38 15.95
N GLY A 138 -20.99 -6.81 14.76
CA GLY A 138 -19.88 -6.27 13.95
C GLY A 138 -19.27 -5.03 14.59
N ALA A 139 -20.09 -4.12 15.11
CA ALA A 139 -19.64 -2.96 15.86
C ALA A 139 -18.91 -3.37 17.14
N ARG A 140 -19.39 -4.37 17.87
CA ARG A 140 -18.71 -4.91 19.06
C ARG A 140 -17.35 -5.54 18.72
N ARG A 141 -17.22 -6.29 17.62
CA ARG A 141 -15.95 -6.85 17.18
C ARG A 141 -14.95 -5.78 16.74
N ASN A 142 -15.42 -4.77 16.01
CA ASN A 142 -14.55 -3.66 15.56
C ASN A 142 -14.10 -2.81 16.74
N ILE A 143 -14.98 -2.55 17.71
CA ILE A 143 -14.63 -1.87 18.95
C ILE A 143 -13.68 -2.73 19.79
N ALA A 144 -13.92 -4.02 19.95
CA ALA A 144 -13.04 -4.92 20.65
C ALA A 144 -11.66 -4.96 19.99
N ALA A 145 -11.56 -5.11 18.67
CA ALA A 145 -10.28 -5.10 17.96
C ALA A 145 -9.54 -3.75 18.06
N HIS A 146 -10.27 -2.63 18.22
CA HIS A 146 -9.67 -1.31 18.40
C HIS A 146 -9.21 -1.05 19.84
N TYR A 147 -9.88 -1.67 20.82
CA TYR A 147 -9.55 -1.53 22.25
C TYR A 147 -8.78 -2.72 22.83
N ASP A 148 -8.52 -3.77 22.02
CA ASP A 148 -7.76 -4.95 22.45
C ASP A 148 -6.23 -4.73 22.43
N LEU A 149 -5.80 -3.49 22.20
CA LEU A 149 -4.50 -3.01 22.63
C LEU A 149 -4.56 -2.93 24.16
N GLY A 150 -4.10 -3.99 24.82
CA GLY A 150 -4.19 -4.14 26.28
C GLY A 150 -3.65 -2.92 27.03
N ASN A 151 -4.06 -2.76 28.27
CA ASN A 151 -3.59 -1.68 29.15
C ASN A 151 -2.05 -1.58 29.20
N ASP A 152 -1.35 -2.67 29.00
CA ASP A 152 0.11 -2.71 28.93
C ASP A 152 0.69 -1.88 27.76
N PHE A 153 0.00 -1.85 26.62
CA PHE A 153 0.39 -0.99 25.49
C PHE A 153 0.17 0.49 25.81
N PHE A 154 -0.98 0.83 26.40
CA PHE A 154 -1.26 2.21 26.79
C PHE A 154 -0.38 2.70 27.92
N ALA A 155 0.04 1.83 28.85
CA ALA A 155 0.98 2.16 29.91
C ALA A 155 2.37 2.59 29.42
N LEU A 156 2.73 2.30 28.15
CA LEU A 156 3.98 2.77 27.55
C LEU A 156 3.93 4.26 27.15
N TRP A 157 2.73 4.82 26.98
CA TRP A 157 2.53 6.16 26.39
C TRP A 157 1.71 7.09 27.27
N LEU A 158 0.87 6.55 28.16
CA LEU A 158 0.00 7.32 29.03
C LEU A 158 0.58 7.36 30.47
N ASP A 159 0.18 8.37 31.19
CA ASP A 159 0.48 8.49 32.62
C ASP A 159 -0.30 7.41 33.43
N PRO A 160 0.01 7.26 34.74
CA PRO A 160 -0.66 6.27 35.59
C PRO A 160 -2.18 6.41 35.68
N THR A 161 -2.74 7.57 35.29
CA THR A 161 -4.19 7.79 35.28
C THR A 161 -4.89 7.23 34.07
N MET A 162 -4.12 6.82 33.04
CA MET A 162 -4.65 6.30 31.75
C MET A 162 -5.62 7.27 31.07
N MET A 163 -5.55 8.56 31.39
CA MET A 163 -6.44 9.57 30.83
C MET A 163 -5.97 9.97 29.44
N TYR A 164 -6.78 9.62 28.47
CA TYR A 164 -6.68 10.18 27.13
C TYR A 164 -7.27 11.59 27.18
N SER A 165 -6.40 12.58 27.34
CA SER A 165 -6.91 13.94 27.47
C SER A 165 -7.53 14.44 26.16
N SER A 166 -8.63 15.05 26.29
CA SER A 166 -9.25 15.94 25.30
C SER A 166 -8.39 17.15 25.03
#